data_cad903de6bd9aa4e79a7e2d477e036bb
#
_entry.id   cad903de6bd9aa4e79a7e2d477e036bb
#
_cell.length_a   1.000
_cell.length_b   1.000
_cell.length_c   1.000
_cell.angle_alpha   90.00
_cell.angle_beta   90.00
_cell.angle_gamma   90.00
#
_symmetry.space_group_name_H-M   'P 1'
#
loop_
_entity.id
_entity.type
_entity.pdbx_description
1 polymer ?
#
loop_
_entity_poly.entity_id
_entity_poly.type
_entity_poly.pdbx_seq_one_letter_code
_entity_poly.pdbx_strand_id
1 'polypeptide(L)'
;EANENAVAEEKLEIELVAGEQGKYGTPITFNKGTEFEQTVIAYHIPAGEYTVTNIGKYMNQFNIYSDEIHKTEEGVEEPAESIFVKLIDVGASEDFTITDNQYIKIVEPGKFKIKQK
;
A
#
# COMPACT_ATOMS: atom_id res chain seq x y z
N GLU A 1 -8.05 20.26 31.15
CA GLU A 1 -7.76 19.81 30.68
C GLU A 1 -7.64 19.36 29.81
N ALA A 2 -7.67 19.65 29.34
CA ALA A 2 -7.59 19.17 28.39
C ALA A 2 -6.68 18.59 28.01
N ASN A 3 -6.19 18.36 28.24
CA ASN A 3 -5.43 17.69 27.82
C ASN A 3 -5.40 16.71 27.70
N GLU A 4 -5.91 16.55 27.98
CA GLU A 4 -5.93 15.55 27.80
C GLU A 4 -6.14 15.14 26.79
N ASN A 5 -6.52 15.31 26.44
CA ASN A 5 -6.89 14.99 25.47
C ASN A 5 -6.18 15.10 24.37
N ALA A 6 -5.53 15.80 24.27
CA ALA A 6 -4.74 15.95 23.14
C ALA A 6 -3.96 14.77 22.82
N VAL A 7 -3.69 14.02 23.80
CA VAL A 7 -2.91 12.87 23.57
C VAL A 7 -3.71 11.71 23.11
N ALA A 8 -4.98 11.89 23.04
CA ALA A 8 -5.81 10.74 22.72
C ALA A 8 -5.58 10.24 21.32
N GLU A 9 -5.08 11.06 20.45
CA GLU A 9 -4.93 10.63 19.06
C GLU A 9 -3.51 10.42 18.71
N GLU A 10 -3.11 9.18 18.74
CA GLU A 10 -1.79 8.84 18.25
C GLU A 10 -1.85 8.69 16.74
N LYS A 11 -0.89 9.31 16.08
CA LYS A 11 -0.79 9.17 14.63
C LYS A 11 -0.18 7.82 14.31
N LEU A 12 -0.69 7.19 13.28
CA LEU A 12 -0.17 5.91 12.84
C LEU A 12 1.21 6.09 12.23
N GLU A 13 2.13 5.24 12.62
CA GLU A 13 3.47 5.22 12.04
C GLU A 13 3.87 3.77 11.88
N ILE A 14 4.10 3.33 10.64
CA ILE A 14 4.37 1.93 10.35
C ILE A 14 5.45 1.82 9.29
N GLU A 15 6.02 0.61 9.19
CA GLU A 15 6.94 0.29 8.11
C GLU A 15 6.34 -0.85 7.31
N LEU A 16 6.39 -0.74 5.99
CA LEU A 16 5.95 -1.78 5.07
C LEU A 16 7.15 -2.31 4.33
N VAL A 17 7.31 -3.62 4.36
CA VAL A 17 8.41 -4.30 3.66
C VAL A 17 7.79 -5.18 2.59
N ALA A 18 8.19 -4.97 1.34
CA ALA A 18 7.64 -5.74 0.24
C ALA A 18 7.85 -7.22 0.46
N GLY A 19 6.81 -8.01 0.22
CA GLY A 19 6.86 -9.43 0.40
C GLY A 19 6.53 -9.89 1.80
N GLU A 20 6.45 -8.99 2.76
CA GLU A 20 6.10 -9.33 4.15
C GLU A 20 4.69 -8.85 4.45
N GLN A 21 3.89 -9.75 5.01
CA GLN A 21 2.50 -9.45 5.28
C GLN A 21 2.32 -8.44 6.40
N GLY A 22 3.05 -8.64 7.51
CA GLY A 22 2.95 -7.73 8.64
C GLY A 22 1.54 -7.64 9.17
N LYS A 23 1.26 -6.52 9.82
CA LYS A 23 -0.04 -6.29 10.44
C LYS A 23 -1.11 -5.91 9.42
N TYR A 24 -0.72 -5.23 8.34
CA TYR A 24 -1.68 -4.65 7.42
C TYR A 24 -1.74 -5.36 6.07
N GLY A 25 -0.87 -6.33 5.83
CA GLY A 25 -0.82 -6.99 4.55
C GLY A 25 -1.79 -8.16 4.48
N THR A 26 -2.42 -8.31 3.31
CA THR A 26 -3.31 -9.42 3.04
C THR A 26 -2.96 -9.98 1.66
N PRO A 27 -2.74 -11.29 1.55
CA PRO A 27 -2.47 -11.85 0.22
C PRO A 27 -3.74 -11.87 -0.61
N ILE A 28 -3.60 -11.43 -1.85
CA ILE A 28 -4.67 -11.45 -2.83
C ILE A 28 -4.19 -12.31 -3.99
N THR A 29 -5.01 -13.29 -4.39
CA THR A 29 -4.65 -14.18 -5.48
C THR A 29 -5.52 -13.88 -6.68
N PHE A 30 -4.88 -13.63 -7.81
CA PHE A 30 -5.54 -13.43 -9.08
C PHE A 30 -5.46 -14.73 -9.88
N ASN A 31 -6.50 -15.04 -10.64
CA ASN A 31 -6.53 -16.18 -11.54
C ASN A 31 -6.23 -17.50 -10.85
N LYS A 32 -6.82 -17.68 -9.66
CA LYS A 32 -6.57 -18.85 -8.85
C LYS A 32 -6.86 -20.13 -9.62
N GLY A 33 -5.92 -21.07 -9.57
CA GLY A 33 -6.09 -22.35 -10.22
C GLY A 33 -5.77 -22.36 -11.70
N THR A 34 -5.29 -21.27 -12.26
CA THR A 34 -4.92 -21.20 -13.68
C THR A 34 -3.44 -20.97 -13.83
N GLU A 35 -2.97 -21.04 -15.09
CA GLU A 35 -1.55 -20.81 -15.36
C GLU A 35 -1.16 -19.35 -15.13
N PHE A 36 -2.16 -18.46 -15.00
CA PHE A 36 -1.89 -17.05 -14.74
C PHE A 36 -2.01 -16.69 -13.27
N GLU A 37 -2.06 -17.68 -12.39
CA GLU A 37 -2.23 -17.44 -10.97
C GLU A 37 -1.09 -16.57 -10.44
N GLN A 38 -1.46 -15.55 -9.65
CA GLN A 38 -0.51 -14.62 -9.09
C GLN A 38 -1.01 -14.16 -7.74
N THR A 39 -0.12 -14.14 -6.76
CA THR A 39 -0.48 -13.66 -5.43
C THR A 39 0.34 -12.42 -5.10
N VAL A 40 -0.32 -11.37 -4.63
CA VAL A 40 0.35 -10.14 -4.22
C VAL A 40 -0.08 -9.83 -2.79
N ILE A 41 0.77 -9.09 -2.08
CA ILE A 41 0.42 -8.63 -0.73
C ILE A 41 -0.17 -7.24 -0.87
N ALA A 42 -1.42 -7.10 -0.43
CA ALA A 42 -2.12 -5.83 -0.45
C ALA A 42 -2.13 -5.26 0.98
N TYR A 43 -1.59 -4.05 1.14
CA TYR A 43 -1.53 -3.43 2.47
C TYR A 43 -2.71 -2.48 2.64
N HIS A 44 -3.59 -2.83 3.56
CA HIS A 44 -4.78 -2.03 3.86
C HIS A 44 -4.55 -1.29 5.17
N ILE A 45 -4.26 0.02 5.08
CA ILE A 45 -4.11 0.83 6.28
C ILE A 45 -5.37 1.68 6.44
N PRO A 46 -5.63 2.21 7.65
CA PRO A 46 -6.84 3.02 7.85
C PRO A 46 -6.90 4.20 6.91
N ALA A 47 -8.10 4.57 6.50
CA ALA A 47 -8.30 5.72 5.61
C ALA A 47 -7.74 6.98 6.25
N GLY A 48 -7.15 7.84 5.43
CA GLY A 48 -6.60 9.10 5.92
C GLY A 48 -5.51 9.64 5.04
N GLU A 49 -4.83 10.66 5.55
CA GLU A 49 -3.73 11.33 4.86
C GLU A 49 -2.42 10.95 5.52
N TYR A 50 -1.43 10.64 4.70
CA TYR A 50 -0.16 10.10 5.15
C TYR A 50 1.00 10.65 4.36
N THR A 51 2.20 10.48 4.90
CA THR A 51 3.45 10.73 4.20
C THR A 51 4.19 9.41 4.11
N VAL A 52 4.65 9.06 2.92
CA VAL A 52 5.45 7.85 2.71
C VAL A 52 6.89 8.26 2.43
N THR A 53 7.84 7.56 3.06
CA THR A 53 9.27 7.80 2.88
C THR A 53 9.93 6.50 2.48
N ASN A 54 10.77 6.56 1.46
CA ASN A 54 11.53 5.38 1.04
C ASN A 54 12.70 5.19 1.99
N ILE A 55 12.66 4.13 2.79
CA ILE A 55 13.73 3.80 3.73
C ILE A 55 14.49 2.56 3.28
N GLY A 56 14.29 2.14 2.05
CA GLY A 56 15.02 1.01 1.47
C GLY A 56 16.36 1.44 0.91
N LYS A 57 16.93 0.56 0.09
CA LYS A 57 18.27 0.80 -0.46
C LYS A 57 18.22 1.32 -1.90
N TYR A 58 17.06 1.25 -2.52
CA TYR A 58 16.92 1.60 -3.95
C TYR A 58 15.68 2.43 -4.16
N MET A 59 15.71 3.26 -5.21
CA MET A 59 14.51 3.92 -5.68
C MET A 59 13.44 2.86 -5.96
N ASN A 60 12.20 3.13 -5.58
CA ASN A 60 11.15 2.15 -5.77
C ASN A 60 9.81 2.81 -6.00
N GLN A 61 8.90 2.04 -6.56
CA GLN A 61 7.56 2.50 -6.85
C GLN A 61 6.65 2.30 -5.66
N PHE A 62 5.84 3.30 -5.38
CA PHE A 62 4.80 3.23 -4.36
C PHE A 62 3.46 3.35 -5.09
N ASN A 63 2.61 2.33 -4.96
CA ASN A 63 1.38 2.25 -5.74
C ASN A 63 0.18 2.11 -4.85
N ILE A 64 -0.93 2.74 -5.26
CA ILE A 64 -2.22 2.56 -4.59
C ILE A 64 -3.21 2.09 -5.64
N TYR A 65 -3.91 1.02 -5.33
CA TYR A 65 -4.91 0.42 -6.20
C TYR A 65 -6.27 0.39 -5.52
N SER A 66 -7.31 0.38 -6.34
CA SER A 66 -8.65 0.08 -5.85
C SER A 66 -8.75 -1.41 -5.54
N ASP A 67 -9.63 -1.77 -4.59
CA ASP A 67 -9.88 -3.17 -4.25
C ASP A 67 -10.56 -3.94 -5.38
N GLU A 68 -11.04 -3.26 -6.40
CA GLU A 68 -11.78 -3.91 -7.48
C GLU A 68 -10.85 -4.74 -8.34
N ILE A 69 -11.37 -5.84 -8.85
CA ILE A 69 -10.64 -6.71 -9.75
C ILE A 69 -11.25 -6.56 -11.14
N HIS A 70 -10.39 -6.29 -12.11
CA HIS A 70 -10.79 -6.15 -13.50
C HIS A 70 -10.63 -7.47 -14.22
N LYS A 71 -11.56 -7.80 -15.12
CA LYS A 71 -11.44 -8.99 -15.94
C LYS A 71 -11.33 -8.58 -17.41
N THR A 72 -10.35 -9.16 -18.09
CA THR A 72 -10.21 -8.95 -19.52
C THR A 72 -11.31 -9.70 -20.27
N GLU A 73 -11.37 -9.49 -21.58
CA GLU A 73 -12.35 -10.20 -22.40
C GLU A 73 -12.15 -11.71 -22.34
N GLU A 74 -10.91 -12.14 -22.15
CA GLU A 74 -10.60 -13.57 -22.04
C GLU A 74 -10.87 -14.12 -20.65
N GLY A 75 -11.32 -13.27 -19.73
CA GLY A 75 -11.61 -13.71 -18.37
C GLY A 75 -10.42 -13.70 -17.44
N VAL A 76 -9.31 -13.12 -17.86
CA VAL A 76 -8.12 -13.03 -17.00
C VAL A 76 -8.31 -11.91 -16.00
N GLU A 77 -8.08 -12.22 -14.72
CA GLU A 77 -8.20 -11.23 -13.66
C GLU A 77 -6.94 -10.39 -13.57
N GLU A 78 -7.11 -9.12 -13.33
CA GLU A 78 -5.98 -8.22 -13.11
C GLU A 78 -6.42 -7.11 -12.17
N PRO A 79 -5.48 -6.42 -11.50
CA PRO A 79 -5.85 -5.32 -10.64
C PRO A 79 -6.51 -4.22 -11.44
N ALA A 80 -7.42 -3.51 -10.80
CA ALA A 80 -7.98 -2.32 -11.40
C ALA A 80 -6.86 -1.31 -11.62
N GLU A 81 -7.15 -0.30 -12.43
CA GLU A 81 -6.15 0.72 -12.74
C GLU A 81 -5.64 1.37 -11.46
N SER A 82 -4.35 1.63 -11.42
CA SER A 82 -3.77 2.25 -10.24
C SER A 82 -4.29 3.68 -10.08
N ILE A 83 -4.55 4.04 -8.84
CA ILE A 83 -5.05 5.37 -8.51
C ILE A 83 -3.90 6.34 -8.30
N PHE A 84 -2.80 5.83 -7.77
CA PHE A 84 -1.64 6.64 -7.43
C PHE A 84 -0.39 5.80 -7.69
N VAL A 85 0.54 6.36 -8.45
CA VAL A 85 1.82 5.70 -8.73
C VAL A 85 2.90 6.75 -8.61
N LYS A 86 3.89 6.49 -7.75
CA LYS A 86 4.98 7.44 -7.58
C LYS A 86 6.28 6.70 -7.43
N LEU A 87 7.29 7.13 -8.17
CA LEU A 87 8.63 6.60 -8.03
C LEU A 87 9.33 7.45 -6.97
N ILE A 88 9.74 6.83 -5.87
CA ILE A 88 10.28 7.55 -4.73
C ILE A 88 11.74 7.16 -4.52
N ASP A 89 12.61 8.16 -4.53
CA ASP A 89 14.03 7.96 -4.32
C ASP A 89 14.31 7.63 -2.85
N VAL A 90 15.45 7.03 -2.61
CA VAL A 90 15.86 6.70 -1.24
C VAL A 90 15.93 7.98 -0.41
N GLY A 91 15.24 7.98 0.72
CA GLY A 91 15.20 9.12 1.62
C GLY A 91 14.18 10.18 1.25
N ALA A 92 13.57 10.06 0.08
CA ALA A 92 12.56 11.03 -0.34
C ALA A 92 11.20 10.66 0.20
N SER A 93 10.30 11.64 0.25
CA SER A 93 8.97 11.48 0.81
C SER A 93 7.91 12.01 -0.14
N GLU A 94 6.71 11.43 -0.06
CA GLU A 94 5.55 11.89 -0.82
C GLU A 94 4.33 11.82 0.07
N ASP A 95 3.41 12.73 -0.16
CA ASP A 95 2.12 12.71 0.56
C ASP A 95 1.11 11.95 -0.26
N PHE A 96 0.22 11.25 0.41
CA PHE A 96 -0.85 10.55 -0.27
C PHE A 96 -2.07 10.44 0.63
N THR A 97 -3.21 10.14 0.01
CA THR A 97 -4.46 9.89 0.70
C THR A 97 -4.94 8.52 0.31
N ILE A 98 -5.46 7.78 1.27
CA ILE A 98 -5.98 6.43 0.99
C ILE A 98 -7.35 6.31 1.66
N THR A 99 -8.23 5.54 1.00
CA THR A 99 -9.57 5.27 1.52
C THR A 99 -9.70 3.79 1.86
N ASP A 100 -10.83 3.43 2.46
CA ASP A 100 -11.04 2.04 2.91
C ASP A 100 -11.10 1.04 1.77
N ASN A 101 -11.38 1.47 0.56
CA ASN A 101 -11.50 0.58 -0.57
C ASN A 101 -10.23 0.53 -1.42
N GLN A 102 -9.10 0.90 -0.84
CA GLN A 102 -7.84 0.97 -1.56
C GLN A 102 -6.75 0.27 -0.78
N TYR A 103 -5.73 -0.17 -1.48
CA TYR A 103 -4.60 -0.80 -0.83
C TYR A 103 -3.29 -0.35 -1.48
N ILE A 104 -2.23 -0.48 -0.71
CA ILE A 104 -0.88 -0.14 -1.14
C ILE A 104 -0.21 -1.40 -1.66
N LYS A 105 0.45 -1.28 -2.81
CA LYS A 105 1.25 -2.37 -3.37
C LYS A 105 2.67 -1.89 -3.54
N ILE A 106 3.62 -2.67 -3.02
CA ILE A 106 5.03 -2.34 -3.08
C ILE A 106 5.77 -3.42 -3.84
N VAL A 107 6.69 -3.01 -4.70
CA VAL A 107 7.50 -3.94 -5.50
C VAL A 107 8.76 -4.28 -4.71
N GLU A 108 9.13 -5.57 -4.67
CA GLU A 108 10.35 -5.98 -4.00
C GLU A 108 11.57 -5.44 -4.72
N PRO A 109 12.59 -5.00 -3.99
CA PRO A 109 12.78 -5.10 -2.54
C PRO A 109 12.41 -3.84 -1.77
N GLY A 110 11.32 -3.23 -2.07
CA GLY A 110 10.91 -1.96 -1.48
C GLY A 110 10.71 -2.01 0.02
N LYS A 111 11.00 -0.90 0.67
CA LYS A 111 10.74 -0.73 2.09
C LYS A 111 10.39 0.73 2.32
N PHE A 112 9.23 0.96 2.91
CA PHE A 112 8.71 2.31 3.10
C PHE A 112 8.24 2.51 4.52
N LYS A 113 8.44 3.73 5.00
CA LYS A 113 7.88 4.16 6.27
C LYS A 113 6.68 5.04 5.98
N ILE A 114 5.57 4.78 6.64
CA ILE A 114 4.33 5.51 6.42
C ILE A 114 3.93 6.16 7.73
N LYS A 115 3.70 7.45 7.68
CA LYS A 115 3.39 8.23 8.86
C LYS A 115 2.13 9.04 8.60
N GLN A 116 1.18 8.92 9.49
CA GLN A 116 -0.09 9.65 9.37
C GLN A 116 0.15 11.14 9.64
N LYS A 117 -0.47 11.96 8.84
CA LYS A 117 -0.37 13.41 9.00
C LYS A 117 -1.21 13.94 10.13
#